data_d36b44f744684e905d24ed8c235c698e
#
_entry.id   d36b44f744684e905d24ed8c235c698e
#
_cell.length_a   1.000
_cell.length_b   1.000
_cell.length_c   1.000
_cell.angle_alpha   90.00
_cell.angle_beta   90.00
_cell.angle_gamma   90.00
#
_symmetry.space_group_name_H-M   'P 1'
#
loop_
_entity.id
_entity.type
_entity.pdbx_description
1 polymer ?
#
loop_
_entity_poly.entity_id
_entity_poly.type
_entity_poly.pdbx_seq_one_letter_code
_entity_poly.pdbx_strand_id
1 'polypeptide(L)'
;KRNISSKIQILSLVKELKLLLGPKAIIMIDQEGGKVSRLDERYWPTYPPAKYFGELAKKNLKKAKIKTFDNYFSIGKELRKIGINYNCAPVLDLFIKNTNDVIGNRAFSKDPKVVSKLGLEACRGMIKARVKPVIKHIPGHGRSLVDSHFKLPVVDTNMINLEKDFFPFKELKHINSAMTAHIKYKKLDKDNSATHSRFIINEIIRKKIGFRGVLFSDDLCMKALQGGYFYRAKKAIEAGCDIVLHCEPNIEKIIKSTLGAGKMS
;
A
#
# COMPACT_ATOMS: atom_id res chain seq x y z
N LYS A 1 -11.32 -11.77 0.85
CA LYS A 1 -12.08 -12.94 1.27
C LYS A 1 -13.24 -12.59 2.20
N ARG A 2 -13.18 -11.55 3.04
CA ARG A 2 -14.34 -11.14 3.85
C ARG A 2 -15.52 -10.66 2.99
N ASN A 3 -15.25 -9.91 1.93
CA ASN A 3 -16.26 -9.26 1.09
C ASN A 3 -16.40 -9.93 -0.29
N ILE A 4 -15.73 -11.07 -0.53
CA ILE A 4 -15.71 -11.77 -1.82
C ILE A 4 -16.02 -13.24 -1.58
N SER A 5 -17.19 -13.69 -2.03
CA SER A 5 -17.63 -15.09 -1.95
C SER A 5 -17.73 -15.75 -3.32
N SER A 6 -18.05 -14.99 -4.37
CA SER A 6 -18.12 -15.46 -5.76
C SER A 6 -17.92 -14.32 -6.76
N LYS A 7 -17.77 -14.65 -8.06
CA LYS A 7 -17.72 -13.65 -9.14
C LYS A 7 -19.01 -12.84 -9.23
N ILE A 8 -20.15 -13.50 -9.13
CA ILE A 8 -21.48 -12.85 -9.23
C ILE A 8 -21.66 -11.90 -8.06
N GLN A 9 -21.38 -12.37 -6.84
CA GLN A 9 -21.54 -11.57 -5.62
C GLN A 9 -20.70 -10.29 -5.66
N ILE A 10 -19.42 -10.36 -6.01
CA ILE A 10 -18.57 -9.16 -6.03
C ILE A 10 -18.95 -8.18 -7.14
N LEU A 11 -19.41 -8.68 -8.30
CA LEU A 11 -19.94 -7.83 -9.38
C LEU A 11 -21.19 -7.05 -8.92
N SER A 12 -22.14 -7.72 -8.23
CA SER A 12 -23.33 -7.07 -7.68
C SER A 12 -22.94 -6.01 -6.65
N LEU A 13 -22.09 -6.37 -5.68
CA LEU A 13 -21.62 -5.45 -4.65
C LEU A 13 -20.95 -4.20 -5.23
N VAL A 14 -20.06 -4.37 -6.21
CA VAL A 14 -19.38 -3.23 -6.85
C VAL A 14 -20.36 -2.36 -7.65
N LYS A 15 -21.35 -2.99 -8.31
CA LYS A 15 -22.40 -2.25 -9.02
C LYS A 15 -23.24 -1.42 -8.04
N GLU A 16 -23.69 -1.99 -6.95
CA GLU A 16 -24.46 -1.29 -5.91
C GLU A 16 -23.68 -0.12 -5.31
N LEU A 17 -22.39 -0.35 -4.95
CA LEU A 17 -21.54 0.72 -4.45
C LEU A 17 -21.39 1.88 -5.43
N LYS A 18 -21.28 1.60 -6.73
CA LYS A 18 -21.21 2.65 -7.76
C LYS A 18 -22.53 3.37 -7.98
N LEU A 19 -23.64 2.71 -7.80
CA LEU A 19 -24.96 3.35 -7.84
C LEU A 19 -25.14 4.32 -6.67
N LEU A 20 -24.70 3.92 -5.46
CA LEU A 20 -24.82 4.74 -4.24
C LEU A 20 -23.82 5.90 -4.20
N LEU A 21 -22.56 5.65 -4.58
CA LEU A 21 -21.44 6.58 -4.40
C LEU A 21 -21.04 7.32 -5.68
N GLY A 22 -21.71 7.01 -6.79
CA GLY A 22 -21.40 7.54 -8.11
C GLY A 22 -20.34 6.74 -8.89
N PRO A 23 -20.25 6.96 -10.21
CA PRO A 23 -19.39 6.17 -11.10
C PRO A 23 -17.89 6.38 -10.87
N LYS A 24 -17.52 7.48 -10.21
CA LYS A 24 -16.12 7.83 -9.85
C LYS A 24 -15.67 7.29 -8.50
N ALA A 25 -16.54 6.55 -7.78
CA ALA A 25 -16.22 5.98 -6.48
C ALA A 25 -14.90 5.21 -6.48
N ILE A 26 -14.09 5.44 -5.46
CA ILE A 26 -12.84 4.68 -5.24
C ILE A 26 -13.22 3.32 -4.67
N ILE A 27 -13.00 2.27 -5.44
CA ILE A 27 -13.16 0.88 -5.01
C ILE A 27 -11.80 0.21 -5.06
N MET A 28 -11.31 -0.17 -3.88
CA MET A 28 -9.93 -0.53 -3.64
C MET A 28 -9.80 -1.97 -3.14
N ILE A 29 -8.68 -2.63 -3.46
CA ILE A 29 -8.37 -3.98 -3.03
C ILE A 29 -6.86 -4.16 -2.78
N ASP A 30 -6.49 -5.12 -1.92
CA ASP A 30 -5.13 -5.66 -1.82
C ASP A 30 -4.99 -6.91 -2.68
N GLN A 31 -4.58 -6.76 -3.91
CA GLN A 31 -4.27 -7.87 -4.82
C GLN A 31 -2.83 -7.76 -5.27
N GLU A 32 -1.89 -8.19 -4.38
CA GLU A 32 -0.45 -8.09 -4.64
C GLU A 32 0.08 -9.30 -5.44
N GLY A 33 -0.54 -10.44 -5.24
CA GLY A 33 -0.04 -11.77 -5.59
C GLY A 33 0.61 -12.46 -4.39
N GLY A 34 0.87 -13.76 -4.51
CA GLY A 34 1.36 -14.57 -3.39
C GLY A 34 0.38 -14.58 -2.20
N LYS A 35 0.92 -14.42 -0.98
CA LYS A 35 0.12 -14.50 0.26
C LYS A 35 -0.92 -13.38 0.41
N VAL A 36 -0.73 -12.25 -0.26
CA VAL A 36 -1.67 -11.12 -0.24
C VAL A 36 -2.49 -11.12 -1.51
N SER A 37 -3.51 -11.96 -1.51
CA SER A 37 -4.50 -12.11 -2.58
C SER A 37 -5.90 -12.18 -1.97
N ARG A 38 -6.81 -11.36 -2.46
CA ARG A 38 -8.21 -11.34 -2.02
C ARG A 38 -9.12 -12.08 -2.98
N LEU A 39 -8.75 -12.14 -4.27
CA LEU A 39 -9.44 -12.93 -5.27
C LEU A 39 -9.16 -14.41 -5.02
N ASP A 40 -10.21 -15.20 -4.93
CA ASP A 40 -10.14 -16.62 -4.59
C ASP A 40 -9.68 -17.43 -5.83
N GLU A 41 -8.71 -18.31 -5.64
CA GLU A 41 -8.14 -19.14 -6.72
C GLU A 41 -9.15 -20.09 -7.39
N ARG A 42 -10.26 -20.38 -6.72
CA ARG A 42 -11.37 -21.13 -7.32
C ARG A 42 -12.03 -20.42 -8.50
N TYR A 43 -11.91 -19.10 -8.57
CA TYR A 43 -12.59 -18.27 -9.56
C TYR A 43 -11.67 -17.38 -10.38
N TRP A 44 -10.44 -17.13 -9.90
CA TRP A 44 -9.45 -16.25 -10.54
C TRP A 44 -8.07 -16.91 -10.62
N PRO A 45 -7.26 -16.52 -11.60
CA PRO A 45 -5.87 -16.97 -11.67
C PRO A 45 -5.08 -16.63 -10.42
N THR A 46 -4.16 -17.51 -10.03
CA THR A 46 -3.16 -17.22 -9.02
C THR A 46 -2.00 -16.42 -9.61
N TYR A 47 -1.44 -15.54 -8.79
CA TYR A 47 -0.34 -14.66 -9.20
C TYR A 47 0.85 -14.84 -8.25
N PRO A 48 2.08 -14.92 -8.77
CA PRO A 48 3.27 -15.10 -7.94
C PRO A 48 3.53 -13.87 -7.05
N PRO A 49 4.25 -14.05 -5.91
CA PRO A 49 4.67 -12.97 -5.05
C PRO A 49 5.75 -12.12 -5.73
N ALA A 50 5.93 -10.87 -5.29
CA ALA A 50 6.93 -9.94 -5.84
C ALA A 50 8.36 -10.51 -5.81
N LYS A 51 8.71 -11.28 -4.79
CA LYS A 51 10.03 -11.97 -4.67
C LYS A 51 10.36 -12.80 -5.91
N TYR A 52 9.37 -13.47 -6.53
CA TYR A 52 9.59 -14.25 -7.75
C TYR A 52 10.25 -13.41 -8.86
N PHE A 53 9.77 -12.20 -9.06
CA PHE A 53 10.32 -11.29 -10.08
C PHE A 53 11.68 -10.74 -9.67
N GLY A 54 11.89 -10.52 -8.38
CA GLY A 54 13.21 -10.14 -7.84
C GLY A 54 14.27 -11.21 -8.06
N GLU A 55 13.94 -12.49 -7.84
CA GLU A 55 14.84 -13.60 -8.14
C GLU A 55 15.11 -13.72 -9.65
N LEU A 56 14.09 -13.51 -10.48
CA LEU A 56 14.27 -13.48 -11.93
C LEU A 56 15.18 -12.32 -12.36
N ALA A 57 15.10 -11.16 -11.70
CA ALA A 57 15.93 -10.00 -12.01
C ALA A 57 17.43 -10.23 -11.76
N LYS A 58 17.79 -11.10 -10.80
CA LYS A 58 19.20 -11.50 -10.57
C LYS A 58 19.79 -12.22 -11.79
N LYS A 59 18.96 -12.97 -12.54
CA LYS A 59 19.39 -13.71 -13.73
C LYS A 59 19.25 -12.87 -15.00
N ASN A 60 18.14 -12.17 -15.15
CA ASN A 60 17.83 -11.37 -16.32
C ASN A 60 16.84 -10.24 -15.97
N LEU A 61 17.36 -9.05 -15.75
CA LEU A 61 16.55 -7.88 -15.38
C LEU A 61 15.55 -7.50 -16.48
N LYS A 62 15.93 -7.61 -17.78
CA LYS A 62 15.03 -7.29 -18.90
C LYS A 62 13.81 -8.22 -18.90
N LYS A 63 14.05 -9.52 -18.77
CA LYS A 63 12.97 -10.53 -18.66
C LYS A 63 12.09 -10.31 -17.42
N ALA A 64 12.72 -9.99 -16.27
CA ALA A 64 11.99 -9.70 -15.05
C ALA A 64 11.05 -8.51 -15.20
N LYS A 65 11.49 -7.42 -15.81
CA LYS A 65 10.67 -6.23 -16.10
C LYS A 65 9.44 -6.59 -16.93
N ILE A 66 9.63 -7.30 -18.05
CA ILE A 66 8.53 -7.73 -18.93
C ILE A 66 7.54 -8.60 -18.15
N LYS A 67 8.03 -9.62 -17.43
CA LYS A 67 7.18 -10.52 -16.65
C LYS A 67 6.44 -9.82 -15.51
N THR A 68 7.06 -8.82 -14.89
CA THR A 68 6.40 -7.99 -13.86
C THR A 68 5.26 -7.17 -14.47
N PHE A 69 5.53 -6.50 -15.60
CA PHE A 69 4.48 -5.76 -16.32
C PHE A 69 3.31 -6.67 -16.69
N ASP A 70 3.56 -7.83 -17.33
CA ASP A 70 2.53 -8.79 -17.76
C ASP A 70 1.69 -9.29 -16.59
N ASN A 71 2.34 -9.60 -15.46
CA ASN A 71 1.66 -10.06 -14.25
C ASN A 71 0.69 -9.02 -13.71
N TYR A 72 1.17 -7.79 -13.49
CA TYR A 72 0.34 -6.73 -12.93
C TYR A 72 -0.68 -6.17 -13.93
N PHE A 73 -0.42 -6.26 -15.23
CA PHE A 73 -1.42 -6.02 -16.26
C PHE A 73 -2.56 -7.05 -16.19
N SER A 74 -2.22 -8.34 -16.02
CA SER A 74 -3.22 -9.42 -15.86
C SER A 74 -4.04 -9.25 -14.59
N ILE A 75 -3.41 -8.96 -13.46
CA ILE A 75 -4.11 -8.60 -12.20
C ILE A 75 -5.07 -7.43 -12.47
N GLY A 76 -4.58 -6.36 -13.07
CA GLY A 76 -5.39 -5.17 -13.36
C GLY A 76 -6.58 -5.47 -14.28
N LYS A 77 -6.43 -6.33 -15.28
CA LYS A 77 -7.54 -6.76 -16.12
C LYS A 77 -8.63 -7.47 -15.32
N GLU A 78 -8.27 -8.40 -14.43
CA GLU A 78 -9.26 -9.09 -13.60
C GLU A 78 -9.97 -8.11 -12.65
N LEU A 79 -9.24 -7.19 -12.02
CA LEU A 79 -9.82 -6.15 -11.17
C LEU A 79 -10.77 -5.24 -11.95
N ARG A 80 -10.38 -4.83 -13.15
CA ARG A 80 -11.20 -3.97 -14.01
C ARG A 80 -12.51 -4.63 -14.42
N LYS A 81 -12.49 -5.94 -14.75
CA LYS A 81 -13.68 -6.73 -15.09
C LYS A 81 -14.74 -6.71 -13.99
N ILE A 82 -14.32 -6.74 -12.72
CA ILE A 82 -15.23 -6.68 -11.57
C ILE A 82 -15.50 -5.25 -11.09
N GLY A 83 -15.00 -4.24 -11.81
CA GLY A 83 -15.26 -2.83 -11.56
C GLY A 83 -14.41 -2.17 -10.47
N ILE A 84 -13.41 -2.86 -9.93
CA ILE A 84 -12.41 -2.31 -8.99
C ILE A 84 -11.47 -1.40 -9.79
N ASN A 85 -11.19 -0.21 -9.26
CA ASN A 85 -10.43 0.83 -9.95
C ASN A 85 -9.13 1.24 -9.24
N TYR A 86 -8.86 0.73 -8.01
CA TYR A 86 -7.62 0.92 -7.28
C TYR A 86 -7.09 -0.42 -6.76
N ASN A 87 -5.76 -0.58 -6.77
CA ASN A 87 -5.09 -1.73 -6.15
C ASN A 87 -3.97 -1.25 -5.23
N CYS A 88 -4.00 -1.69 -3.95
CA CYS A 88 -2.96 -1.40 -2.97
C CYS A 88 -1.70 -2.25 -3.26
N ALA A 89 -1.09 -1.99 -4.38
CA ALA A 89 0.13 -2.59 -4.93
C ALA A 89 0.78 -1.60 -5.91
N PRO A 90 2.09 -1.74 -6.18
CA PRO A 90 3.04 -2.69 -5.62
C PRO A 90 3.57 -2.31 -4.25
N VAL A 91 4.13 -3.31 -3.53
CA VAL A 91 4.95 -3.09 -2.35
C VAL A 91 6.36 -2.65 -2.80
N LEU A 92 6.81 -1.48 -2.34
CA LEU A 92 8.13 -0.92 -2.63
C LEU A 92 9.11 -1.05 -1.46
N ASP A 93 8.67 -1.71 -0.38
CA ASP A 93 9.50 -1.98 0.78
C ASP A 93 10.66 -2.90 0.41
N LEU A 94 11.84 -2.66 0.98
CA LEU A 94 13.01 -3.49 0.77
C LEU A 94 12.90 -4.78 1.57
N PHE A 95 13.37 -5.89 1.00
CA PHE A 95 13.62 -7.11 1.77
C PHE A 95 14.85 -6.90 2.66
N ILE A 96 14.67 -6.95 3.97
CA ILE A 96 15.76 -6.89 4.95
C ILE A 96 15.82 -8.24 5.67
N LYS A 97 17.01 -8.84 5.70
CA LYS A 97 17.24 -10.12 6.40
C LYS A 97 17.07 -9.92 7.92
N ASN A 98 16.52 -10.93 8.59
CA ASN A 98 16.30 -10.94 10.04
C ASN A 98 15.30 -9.87 10.54
N THR A 99 14.38 -9.43 9.69
CA THR A 99 13.22 -8.61 10.08
C THR A 99 11.95 -9.46 10.09
N ASN A 100 10.82 -8.87 10.50
CA ASN A 100 9.55 -9.56 10.51
C ASN A 100 9.12 -9.98 9.10
N ASP A 101 8.52 -11.18 8.95
CA ASP A 101 8.05 -11.71 7.66
C ASP A 101 6.78 -11.02 7.12
N VAL A 102 6.29 -9.97 7.78
CA VAL A 102 5.13 -9.19 7.29
C VAL A 102 5.37 -8.65 5.88
N ILE A 103 6.60 -8.25 5.56
CA ILE A 103 7.02 -7.91 4.20
C ILE A 103 7.48 -9.18 3.48
N GLY A 104 8.56 -9.83 3.93
CA GLY A 104 9.01 -11.11 3.43
C GLY A 104 9.01 -11.22 1.90
N ASN A 105 8.24 -12.17 1.37
CA ASN A 105 8.12 -12.42 -0.07
C ASN A 105 7.27 -11.40 -0.85
N ARG A 106 6.67 -10.42 -0.16
CA ARG A 106 5.99 -9.27 -0.78
C ARG A 106 6.98 -8.25 -1.35
N ALA A 107 8.24 -8.24 -0.88
CA ALA A 107 9.29 -7.39 -1.43
C ALA A 107 9.88 -7.99 -2.70
N PHE A 108 10.16 -7.14 -3.71
CA PHE A 108 10.88 -7.56 -4.91
C PHE A 108 12.33 -7.95 -4.61
N SER A 109 13.05 -7.13 -3.82
CA SER A 109 14.49 -7.28 -3.59
C SER A 109 14.96 -6.54 -2.34
N LYS A 110 16.20 -6.81 -1.92
CA LYS A 110 16.97 -5.97 -0.98
C LYS A 110 17.63 -4.76 -1.65
N ASP A 111 17.77 -4.79 -2.98
CA ASP A 111 18.37 -3.70 -3.77
C ASP A 111 17.29 -2.68 -4.14
N PRO A 112 17.40 -1.42 -3.67
CA PRO A 112 16.42 -0.38 -3.95
C PRO A 112 16.29 -0.05 -5.45
N LYS A 113 17.36 -0.22 -6.25
CA LYS A 113 17.32 -0.01 -7.69
C LYS A 113 16.53 -1.10 -8.42
N VAL A 114 16.59 -2.34 -7.94
CA VAL A 114 15.77 -3.44 -8.47
C VAL A 114 14.32 -3.22 -8.09
N VAL A 115 14.04 -2.86 -6.82
CA VAL A 115 12.68 -2.58 -6.33
C VAL A 115 12.04 -1.46 -7.15
N SER A 116 12.72 -0.35 -7.38
CA SER A 116 12.17 0.76 -8.17
C SER A 116 11.90 0.36 -9.63
N LYS A 117 12.82 -0.38 -10.29
CA LYS A 117 12.63 -0.82 -11.67
C LYS A 117 11.44 -1.76 -11.83
N LEU A 118 11.32 -2.76 -10.95
CA LEU A 118 10.20 -3.72 -11.01
C LEU A 118 8.90 -3.09 -10.53
N GLY A 119 8.94 -2.25 -9.49
CA GLY A 119 7.79 -1.49 -9.01
C GLY A 119 7.20 -0.58 -10.08
N LEU A 120 8.05 0.08 -10.89
CA LEU A 120 7.60 0.89 -12.02
C LEU A 120 6.86 0.04 -13.07
N GLU A 121 7.38 -1.13 -13.42
CA GLU A 121 6.70 -2.00 -14.38
C GLU A 121 5.37 -2.57 -13.84
N ALA A 122 5.31 -2.85 -12.53
CA ALA A 122 4.07 -3.22 -11.87
C ALA A 122 3.01 -2.09 -11.97
N CYS A 123 3.41 -0.85 -11.68
CA CYS A 123 2.53 0.31 -11.83
C CYS A 123 2.08 0.49 -13.30
N ARG A 124 3.00 0.39 -14.26
CA ARG A 124 2.69 0.50 -15.69
C ARG A 124 1.68 -0.54 -16.16
N GLY A 125 1.84 -1.81 -15.70
CA GLY A 125 0.90 -2.89 -16.00
C GLY A 125 -0.51 -2.58 -15.52
N MET A 126 -0.67 -2.16 -14.26
CA MET A 126 -1.96 -1.79 -13.70
C MET A 126 -2.58 -0.56 -14.40
N ILE A 127 -1.79 0.48 -14.66
CA ILE A 127 -2.25 1.69 -15.37
C ILE A 127 -2.73 1.33 -16.78
N LYS A 128 -2.02 0.47 -17.49
CA LYS A 128 -2.43 -0.03 -18.82
C LYS A 128 -3.77 -0.77 -18.75
N ALA A 129 -4.05 -1.48 -17.65
CA ALA A 129 -5.34 -2.13 -17.39
C ALA A 129 -6.42 -1.15 -16.85
N ARG A 130 -6.13 0.14 -16.75
CA ARG A 130 -7.02 1.19 -16.19
C ARG A 130 -7.39 0.95 -14.72
N VAL A 131 -6.44 0.43 -13.94
CA VAL A 131 -6.50 0.33 -12.47
C VAL A 131 -5.38 1.20 -11.90
N LYS A 132 -5.69 2.03 -10.93
CA LYS A 132 -4.73 2.93 -10.29
C LYS A 132 -3.92 2.17 -9.25
N PRO A 133 -2.58 2.14 -9.35
CA PRO A 133 -1.72 1.56 -8.33
C PRO A 133 -1.63 2.46 -7.10
N VAL A 134 -1.53 1.86 -5.92
CA VAL A 134 -1.19 2.55 -4.66
C VAL A 134 0.13 1.96 -4.17
N ILE A 135 1.22 2.71 -4.35
CA ILE A 135 2.55 2.26 -3.89
C ILE A 135 2.63 2.29 -2.36
N LYS A 136 3.26 1.28 -1.75
CA LYS A 136 3.26 1.12 -0.31
C LYS A 136 4.53 0.43 0.22
N HIS A 137 4.87 0.64 1.49
CA HIS A 137 4.28 1.52 2.52
C HIS A 137 5.24 2.68 2.77
N ILE A 138 4.93 3.85 2.23
CA ILE A 138 5.83 5.02 2.29
C ILE A 138 6.01 5.51 3.74
N PRO A 139 7.24 5.83 4.20
CA PRO A 139 8.50 5.93 3.46
C PRO A 139 9.35 4.65 3.44
N GLY A 140 8.83 3.47 3.87
CA GLY A 140 9.49 2.17 3.77
C GLY A 140 9.29 1.29 5.00
N HIS A 141 8.67 0.11 4.87
CA HIS A 141 8.31 -0.80 5.97
C HIS A 141 9.32 -1.93 6.19
N GLY A 142 10.31 -2.11 5.30
CA GLY A 142 11.16 -3.31 5.26
C GLY A 142 12.00 -3.58 6.51
N ARG A 143 12.30 -2.55 7.33
CA ARG A 143 13.12 -2.67 8.55
C ARG A 143 12.33 -2.99 9.81
N SER A 144 11.03 -3.23 9.71
CA SER A 144 10.21 -3.56 10.86
C SER A 144 10.60 -4.91 11.46
N LEU A 145 10.86 -4.94 12.77
CA LEU A 145 11.10 -6.18 13.52
C LEU A 145 9.82 -6.84 14.03
N VAL A 146 8.69 -6.12 13.95
CA VAL A 146 7.39 -6.60 14.39
C VAL A 146 6.31 -6.29 13.34
N ASP A 147 5.23 -7.06 13.37
CA ASP A 147 4.08 -6.83 12.48
C ASP A 147 3.22 -5.69 13.01
N SER A 148 2.98 -4.68 12.18
CA SER A 148 2.14 -3.51 12.47
C SER A 148 0.65 -3.86 12.71
N HIS A 149 0.20 -5.04 12.31
CA HIS A 149 -1.13 -5.53 12.66
C HIS A 149 -1.29 -5.78 14.17
N PHE A 150 -0.21 -6.09 14.89
CA PHE A 150 -0.24 -6.47 16.31
C PHE A 150 0.37 -5.42 17.23
N LYS A 151 1.39 -4.70 16.81
CA LYS A 151 2.11 -3.73 17.64
C LYS A 151 2.73 -2.64 16.76
N LEU A 152 2.90 -1.45 17.31
CA LEU A 152 3.61 -0.36 16.63
C LEU A 152 5.07 -0.73 16.42
N PRO A 153 5.53 -0.94 15.16
CA PRO A 153 6.93 -1.16 14.88
C PRO A 153 7.76 0.10 15.16
N VAL A 154 8.95 -0.10 15.69
CA VAL A 154 9.92 0.96 15.89
C VAL A 154 11.16 0.65 15.06
N VAL A 155 11.49 1.54 14.12
CA VAL A 155 12.70 1.46 13.32
C VAL A 155 13.74 2.41 13.91
N ASP A 156 14.83 1.82 14.40
CA ASP A 156 16.00 2.54 14.92
C ASP A 156 17.19 2.23 14.00
N THR A 157 17.48 3.13 13.07
CA THR A 157 18.55 2.99 12.09
C THR A 157 19.07 4.36 11.68
N ASN A 158 20.25 4.41 11.06
CA ASN A 158 20.85 5.67 10.60
C ASN A 158 20.19 6.19 9.32
N MET A 159 20.45 7.47 9.01
CA MET A 159 19.88 8.14 7.83
C MET A 159 20.30 7.50 6.51
N ILE A 160 21.52 6.94 6.41
CA ILE A 160 22.01 6.26 5.19
C ILE A 160 21.09 5.07 4.84
N ASN A 161 20.66 4.34 5.84
CA ASN A 161 19.75 3.21 5.65
C ASN A 161 18.32 3.67 5.31
N LEU A 162 17.84 4.73 5.97
CA LEU A 162 16.53 5.31 5.63
C LEU A 162 16.49 5.86 4.19
N GLU A 163 17.58 6.47 3.71
CA GLU A 163 17.68 6.91 2.31
C GLU A 163 17.53 5.76 1.31
N LYS A 164 18.08 4.58 1.64
CA LYS A 164 17.87 3.37 0.81
C LYS A 164 16.40 2.96 0.78
N ASP A 165 15.70 3.08 1.92
CA ASP A 165 14.27 2.74 2.01
C ASP A 165 13.41 3.75 1.25
N PHE A 166 13.78 5.05 1.27
CA PHE A 166 13.10 6.12 0.54
C PHE A 166 13.31 6.05 -0.98
N PHE A 167 14.43 5.48 -1.42
CA PHE A 167 14.85 5.50 -2.82
C PHE A 167 13.78 4.97 -3.79
N PRO A 168 13.13 3.81 -3.59
CA PRO A 168 12.10 3.33 -4.51
C PRO A 168 10.91 4.27 -4.63
N PHE A 169 10.50 4.90 -3.52
CA PHE A 169 9.42 5.87 -3.51
C PHE A 169 9.80 7.17 -4.21
N LYS A 170 11.08 7.61 -4.08
CA LYS A 170 11.61 8.78 -4.79
C LYS A 170 11.62 8.56 -6.30
N GLU A 171 12.04 7.38 -6.77
CA GLU A 171 12.00 7.02 -8.19
C GLU A 171 10.57 6.96 -8.75
N LEU A 172 9.59 6.53 -7.92
CA LEU A 172 8.19 6.41 -8.30
C LEU A 172 7.31 7.56 -7.78
N LYS A 173 7.88 8.70 -7.41
CA LYS A 173 7.14 9.87 -6.89
C LYS A 173 6.06 10.43 -7.82
N HIS A 174 6.14 10.10 -9.11
CA HIS A 174 5.16 10.49 -10.14
C HIS A 174 3.91 9.60 -10.17
N ILE A 175 3.88 8.52 -9.42
CA ILE A 175 2.68 7.68 -9.25
C ILE A 175 1.66 8.45 -8.40
N ASN A 176 0.39 8.44 -8.83
CA ASN A 176 -0.63 9.32 -8.27
C ASN A 176 -1.16 8.94 -6.89
N SER A 177 -0.77 7.78 -6.35
CA SER A 177 -1.29 7.30 -5.07
C SER A 177 -0.25 6.50 -4.29
N ALA A 178 -0.15 6.77 -2.99
CA ALA A 178 0.69 6.02 -2.05
C ALA A 178 -0.04 5.78 -0.73
N MET A 179 0.41 4.77 0.02
CA MET A 179 -0.10 4.43 1.35
C MET A 179 1.02 4.54 2.37
N THR A 180 0.76 5.19 3.52
CA THR A 180 1.73 5.38 4.59
C THR A 180 2.03 4.09 5.36
N ALA A 181 3.20 4.03 6.00
CA ALA A 181 3.55 2.98 6.95
C ALA A 181 3.11 3.33 8.38
N HIS A 182 2.50 2.38 9.10
CA HIS A 182 2.28 2.52 10.55
C HIS A 182 3.56 2.15 11.32
N ILE A 183 4.61 2.95 11.15
CA ILE A 183 5.94 2.74 11.74
C ILE A 183 6.43 4.02 12.41
N LYS A 184 7.04 3.88 13.58
CA LYS A 184 7.80 4.93 14.26
C LYS A 184 9.27 4.85 13.83
N TYR A 185 9.78 5.92 13.26
CA TYR A 185 11.19 6.06 12.89
C TYR A 185 11.89 6.97 13.90
N LYS A 186 12.60 6.38 14.86
CA LYS A 186 13.21 7.14 15.99
C LYS A 186 14.08 8.32 15.58
N LYS A 187 14.77 8.24 14.45
CA LYS A 187 15.62 9.32 13.93
C LYS A 187 14.85 10.45 13.25
N LEU A 188 13.56 10.25 12.95
CA LEU A 188 12.72 11.24 12.27
C LEU A 188 11.68 11.82 13.23
N ASP A 189 10.93 10.96 13.89
CA ASP A 189 9.93 11.32 14.90
C ASP A 189 9.89 10.19 15.96
N LYS A 190 10.31 10.54 17.18
CA LYS A 190 10.36 9.59 18.30
C LYS A 190 9.02 9.33 18.96
N ASP A 191 8.01 10.15 18.68
CA ASP A 191 6.72 10.13 19.35
C ASP A 191 5.61 9.54 18.47
N ASN A 192 5.64 9.78 17.15
CA ASN A 192 4.57 9.43 16.23
C ASN A 192 4.98 8.38 15.20
N SER A 193 4.01 7.58 14.75
CA SER A 193 4.15 6.78 13.53
C SER A 193 4.20 7.69 12.29
N ALA A 194 4.74 7.21 11.17
CA ALA A 194 4.78 8.01 9.93
C ALA A 194 3.38 8.51 9.51
N THR A 195 2.34 7.70 9.70
CA THR A 195 0.96 8.09 9.42
C THR A 195 0.47 9.27 10.27
N HIS A 196 0.94 9.39 11.50
CA HIS A 196 0.55 10.44 12.46
C HIS A 196 1.60 11.54 12.64
N SER A 197 2.69 11.51 11.89
CA SER A 197 3.77 12.48 11.98
C SER A 197 3.69 13.53 10.89
N ARG A 198 3.30 14.75 11.26
CA ARG A 198 3.31 15.90 10.36
C ARG A 198 4.71 16.15 9.79
N PHE A 199 5.76 15.93 10.61
CA PHE A 199 7.14 16.07 10.17
C PHE A 199 7.49 15.04 9.08
N ILE A 200 7.19 13.74 9.30
CA ILE A 200 7.49 12.70 8.32
C ILE A 200 6.70 12.92 7.03
N ILE A 201 5.43 13.29 7.13
CA ILE A 201 4.63 13.54 5.92
C ILE A 201 5.17 14.75 5.17
N ASN A 202 5.37 15.89 5.81
CA ASN A 202 5.75 17.13 5.11
C ASN A 202 7.23 17.12 4.70
N GLU A 203 8.16 16.84 5.63
CA GLU A 203 9.59 16.98 5.34
C GLU A 203 10.15 15.74 4.59
N ILE A 204 9.68 14.53 4.93
CA ILE A 204 10.22 13.33 4.29
C ILE A 204 9.41 12.95 3.05
N ILE A 205 8.07 12.74 3.18
CA ILE A 205 7.26 12.24 2.06
C ILE A 205 7.08 13.32 1.00
N ARG A 206 6.61 14.52 1.40
CA ARG A 206 6.27 15.60 0.45
C ARG A 206 7.52 16.32 -0.08
N LYS A 207 8.50 16.67 0.78
CA LYS A 207 9.69 17.42 0.35
C LYS A 207 10.82 16.50 -0.11
N LYS A 208 11.32 15.61 0.74
CA LYS A 208 12.55 14.85 0.47
C LYS A 208 12.36 13.75 -0.58
N ILE A 209 11.28 12.96 -0.49
CA ILE A 209 10.89 11.97 -1.50
C ILE A 209 10.27 12.67 -2.71
N GLY A 210 9.57 13.77 -2.49
CA GLY A 210 8.93 14.58 -3.52
C GLY A 210 7.59 14.02 -4.00
N PHE A 211 6.94 13.15 -3.21
CA PHE A 211 5.63 12.59 -3.56
C PHE A 211 4.52 13.64 -3.45
N ARG A 212 3.76 13.85 -4.52
CA ARG A 212 2.69 14.87 -4.62
C ARG A 212 1.31 14.28 -4.88
N GLY A 213 1.21 12.96 -5.04
CA GLY A 213 -0.07 12.27 -5.26
C GLY A 213 -0.90 12.15 -3.99
N VAL A 214 -2.05 11.46 -4.11
CA VAL A 214 -2.96 11.17 -3.00
C VAL A 214 -2.29 10.22 -2.02
N LEU A 215 -2.25 10.64 -0.76
CA LEU A 215 -1.64 9.89 0.34
C LEU A 215 -2.72 9.25 1.21
N PHE A 216 -2.85 7.94 1.10
CA PHE A 216 -3.72 7.15 1.96
C PHE A 216 -3.02 6.81 3.28
N SER A 217 -3.74 6.77 4.38
CA SER A 217 -3.25 6.02 5.54
C SER A 217 -3.25 4.53 5.24
N ASP A 218 -2.47 3.72 5.95
CA ASP A 218 -2.77 2.30 6.11
C ASP A 218 -4.01 2.13 6.99
N ASP A 219 -4.51 0.89 7.15
CA ASP A 219 -5.74 0.60 7.91
C ASP A 219 -5.67 1.10 9.35
N LEU A 220 -6.53 2.07 9.68
CA LEU A 220 -6.63 2.63 11.03
C LEU A 220 -7.04 1.60 12.11
N CYS A 221 -7.51 0.42 11.71
CA CYS A 221 -7.89 -0.64 12.64
C CYS A 221 -6.69 -1.42 13.17
N MET A 222 -5.51 -1.26 12.55
CA MET A 222 -4.29 -1.94 12.99
C MET A 222 -3.87 -1.51 14.40
N LYS A 223 -3.39 -2.48 15.20
CA LYS A 223 -3.01 -2.25 16.60
C LYS A 223 -1.74 -1.42 16.77
N ALA A 224 -1.05 -1.10 15.67
CA ALA A 224 0.07 -0.17 15.66
C ALA A 224 -0.32 1.25 16.08
N LEU A 225 -1.56 1.65 15.87
CA LEU A 225 -2.03 2.99 16.23
C LEU A 225 -2.70 2.99 17.59
N GLN A 226 -2.39 4.01 18.41
CA GLN A 226 -3.00 4.22 19.71
C GLN A 226 -4.25 5.12 19.62
N GLY A 227 -5.08 5.08 20.65
CA GLY A 227 -6.29 5.89 20.76
C GLY A 227 -7.50 5.29 20.05
N GLY A 228 -8.65 5.96 20.18
CA GLY A 228 -9.90 5.59 19.52
C GLY A 228 -9.91 5.97 18.05
N TYR A 229 -10.85 5.41 17.29
CA TYR A 229 -10.91 5.55 15.83
C TYR A 229 -11.10 7.00 15.36
N PHE A 230 -11.86 7.81 16.09
CA PHE A 230 -11.97 9.26 15.84
C PHE A 230 -10.59 9.94 15.91
N TYR A 231 -9.85 9.68 16.97
CA TYR A 231 -8.53 10.27 17.18
C TYR A 231 -7.53 9.82 16.11
N ARG A 232 -7.52 8.52 15.77
CA ARG A 232 -6.62 7.97 14.74
C ARG A 232 -6.86 8.64 13.39
N ALA A 233 -8.12 8.77 12.99
CA ALA A 233 -8.49 9.41 11.73
C ALA A 233 -8.13 10.90 11.72
N LYS A 234 -8.54 11.64 12.76
CA LYS A 234 -8.23 13.06 12.92
C LYS A 234 -6.73 13.30 12.84
N LYS A 235 -5.94 12.55 13.59
CA LYS A 235 -4.50 12.74 13.64
C LYS A 235 -3.81 12.40 12.31
N ALA A 236 -4.30 11.41 11.55
CA ALA A 236 -3.78 11.09 10.23
C ALA A 236 -4.03 12.22 9.22
N ILE A 237 -5.24 12.79 9.21
CA ILE A 237 -5.58 13.94 8.35
C ILE A 237 -4.78 15.17 8.75
N GLU A 238 -4.71 15.51 10.04
CA GLU A 238 -3.93 16.66 10.56
C GLU A 238 -2.42 16.51 10.27
N ALA A 239 -1.93 15.29 10.21
CA ALA A 239 -0.55 15.01 9.82
C ALA A 239 -0.29 15.23 8.31
N GLY A 240 -1.33 15.16 7.47
CA GLY A 240 -1.24 15.40 6.02
C GLY A 240 -1.56 14.20 5.13
N CYS A 241 -2.21 13.14 5.66
CA CYS A 241 -2.87 12.15 4.82
C CYS A 241 -4.09 12.80 4.15
N ASP A 242 -4.32 12.48 2.87
CA ASP A 242 -5.48 12.99 2.12
C ASP A 242 -6.72 12.12 2.37
N ILE A 243 -6.53 10.81 2.56
CA ILE A 243 -7.61 9.84 2.78
C ILE A 243 -7.17 8.85 3.86
N VAL A 244 -8.09 8.48 4.74
CA VAL A 244 -7.88 7.44 5.75
C VAL A 244 -8.63 6.16 5.39
N LEU A 245 -8.05 5.00 5.71
CA LEU A 245 -8.66 3.69 5.49
C LEU A 245 -9.12 3.07 6.79
N HIS A 246 -10.34 2.52 6.78
CA HIS A 246 -10.93 1.75 7.88
C HIS A 246 -11.43 0.41 7.33
N CYS A 247 -10.83 -0.70 7.74
CA CYS A 247 -11.11 -2.02 7.15
C CYS A 247 -11.92 -2.95 8.07
N GLU A 248 -12.33 -2.51 9.27
CA GLU A 248 -13.16 -3.29 10.18
C GLU A 248 -14.65 -3.05 9.86
N PRO A 249 -15.48 -4.11 9.69
CA PRO A 249 -16.90 -3.97 9.33
C PRO A 249 -17.79 -3.69 10.56
N ASN A 250 -17.41 -2.70 11.37
CA ASN A 250 -18.19 -2.25 12.52
C ASN A 250 -18.67 -0.82 12.28
N ILE A 251 -19.98 -0.63 12.17
CA ILE A 251 -20.57 0.64 11.74
C ILE A 251 -20.26 1.79 12.74
N GLU A 252 -20.29 1.55 14.04
CA GLU A 252 -19.97 2.57 15.04
C GLU A 252 -18.52 3.04 14.93
N LYS A 253 -17.60 2.11 14.67
CA LYS A 253 -16.17 2.41 14.49
C LYS A 253 -15.94 3.16 13.17
N ILE A 254 -16.67 2.79 12.12
CA ILE A 254 -16.65 3.49 10.82
C ILE A 254 -17.13 4.93 11.02
N ILE A 255 -18.26 5.14 11.69
CA ILE A 255 -18.78 6.49 11.99
C ILE A 255 -17.74 7.31 12.77
N LYS A 256 -17.11 6.75 13.81
CA LYS A 256 -16.05 7.43 14.57
C LYS A 256 -14.87 7.83 13.70
N SER A 257 -14.42 6.93 12.80
CA SER A 257 -13.35 7.25 11.85
C SER A 257 -13.77 8.35 10.87
N THR A 258 -14.97 8.30 10.34
CA THR A 258 -15.51 9.29 9.41
C THR A 258 -15.61 10.67 10.05
N LEU A 259 -16.15 10.75 11.27
CA LEU A 259 -16.23 12.01 12.03
C LEU A 259 -14.83 12.56 12.34
N GLY A 260 -13.87 11.70 12.67
CA GLY A 260 -12.48 12.12 12.89
C GLY A 260 -11.77 12.62 11.63
N ALA A 261 -12.07 12.03 10.46
CA ALA A 261 -11.53 12.48 9.19
C ALA A 261 -12.08 13.86 8.74
N GLY A 262 -13.28 14.20 9.19
CA GLY A 262 -13.94 15.47 8.81
C GLY A 262 -14.56 15.43 7.41
N LYS A 263 -14.99 16.59 6.93
CA LYS A 263 -15.55 16.76 5.58
C LYS A 263 -14.42 16.83 4.56
N MET A 264 -14.59 16.19 3.41
CA MET A 264 -13.73 16.41 2.25
C MET A 264 -13.95 17.86 1.75
N SER A 265 -12.85 18.61 1.64
CA SER A 265 -12.81 19.94 1.04
C SER A 265 -12.71 19.86 -0.48
#